data_f574f77454d52ce0d213d09a69531872
#
_entry.id   f574f77454d52ce0d213d09a69531872
#
_cell.length_a   1.000
_cell.length_b   1.000
_cell.length_c   1.000
_cell.angle_alpha   90.00
_cell.angle_beta   90.00
_cell.angle_gamma   90.00
#
_symmetry.space_group_name_H-M   'P 1'
#
loop_
_entity.id
_entity.type
_entity.pdbx_description
1 polymer ?
#
loop_
_entity_poly.entity_id
_entity_poly.type
_entity_poly.pdbx_seq_one_letter_code
_entity_poly.pdbx_strand_id
1 'polypeptide(L)'
;MKKILNWIPIIIAVLAIFLVYLIFTQKDRKSAINVAEETLQYLKNGCIMYDNYSLGRESKDLMTIRSAAGVLTDYFGKTELTDEAWLTGYAENQNLTGIILTDQNGELLAESEAAEYGIWTDILKKKNILDIAQNARKTYAEHIKLEDSSYDYAIASAPQISGLILVYRDTVSSGEDDNDITLNMLVSGYNFDMDAAVIITDEDIIRS
;
A
#
# COMPACT_ATOMS: atom_id res chain seq x y z
N MET A 1 31.77 -64.55 38.49
CA MET A 1 31.47 -64.34 37.06
C MET A 1 30.00 -64.55 36.69
N LYS A 2 29.26 -65.50 37.23
CA LYS A 2 27.84 -65.75 36.84
C LYS A 2 26.87 -64.60 37.07
N LYS A 3 27.08 -63.72 38.06
CA LYS A 3 26.17 -62.60 38.35
C LYS A 3 26.25 -61.48 37.32
N ILE A 4 27.38 -61.27 36.68
CA ILE A 4 27.54 -60.20 35.66
C ILE A 4 26.86 -60.61 34.33
N LEU A 5 26.82 -61.89 34.02
CA LEU A 5 26.22 -62.39 32.80
C LEU A 5 24.69 -62.15 32.75
N ASN A 6 24.01 -62.12 33.91
CA ASN A 6 22.57 -61.86 33.96
C ASN A 6 22.19 -60.39 33.74
N TRP A 7 23.14 -59.46 33.84
CA TRP A 7 22.88 -58.04 33.61
C TRP A 7 23.06 -57.58 32.18
N ILE A 8 23.75 -58.40 31.37
CA ILE A 8 24.00 -58.08 29.94
C ILE A 8 22.72 -57.90 29.16
N PRO A 9 21.66 -58.73 29.25
CA PRO A 9 20.43 -58.52 28.52
C PRO A 9 19.68 -57.27 28.97
N ILE A 10 19.78 -56.90 30.22
CA ILE A 10 19.14 -55.68 30.75
C ILE A 10 19.85 -54.44 30.22
N ILE A 11 21.18 -54.43 30.17
CA ILE A 11 21.96 -53.32 29.60
C ILE A 11 21.68 -53.16 28.10
N ILE A 12 21.58 -54.27 27.38
CA ILE A 12 21.23 -54.22 25.95
C ILE A 12 19.81 -53.65 25.72
N ALA A 13 18.84 -54.04 26.58
CA ALA A 13 17.47 -53.52 26.49
C ALA A 13 17.41 -52.04 26.75
N VAL A 14 18.11 -51.56 27.80
CA VAL A 14 18.18 -50.10 28.12
C VAL A 14 18.85 -49.31 27.00
N LEU A 15 19.92 -49.82 26.39
CA LEU A 15 20.60 -49.21 25.28
C LEU A 15 19.71 -49.18 24.05
N ALA A 16 18.94 -50.23 23.76
CA ALA A 16 17.99 -50.27 22.65
C ALA A 16 16.86 -49.21 22.84
N ILE A 17 16.29 -49.12 24.01
CA ILE A 17 15.27 -48.11 24.38
C ILE A 17 15.84 -46.70 24.20
N PHE A 18 17.06 -46.47 24.64
CA PHE A 18 17.71 -45.16 24.54
C PHE A 18 17.99 -44.79 23.05
N LEU A 19 18.41 -45.74 22.22
CA LEU A 19 18.58 -45.52 20.78
C LEU A 19 17.25 -45.20 20.10
N VAL A 20 16.20 -45.94 20.41
CA VAL A 20 14.86 -45.65 19.89
C VAL A 20 14.41 -44.27 20.27
N TYR A 21 14.58 -43.88 21.54
CA TYR A 21 14.26 -42.53 22.01
C TYR A 21 15.01 -41.42 21.25
N LEU A 22 16.34 -41.62 21.02
CA LEU A 22 17.14 -40.66 20.24
C LEU A 22 16.67 -40.54 18.78
N ILE A 23 16.28 -41.64 18.16
CA ILE A 23 15.77 -41.63 16.78
C ILE A 23 14.44 -40.89 16.69
N PHE A 24 13.53 -41.15 17.64
CA PHE A 24 12.22 -40.45 17.66
C PHE A 24 12.39 -38.95 17.92
N THR A 25 13.19 -38.55 18.91
CA THR A 25 13.42 -37.13 19.19
C THR A 25 14.08 -36.37 18.02
N GLN A 26 15.01 -37.01 17.29
CA GLN A 26 15.60 -36.42 16.10
C GLN A 26 14.61 -36.30 14.95
N LYS A 27 13.75 -37.31 14.77
CA LYS A 27 12.72 -37.30 13.73
C LYS A 27 11.67 -36.19 14.00
N ASP A 28 11.20 -36.10 15.24
CA ASP A 28 10.22 -35.08 15.66
C ASP A 28 10.79 -33.67 15.52
N ARG A 29 12.06 -33.47 15.90
CA ARG A 29 12.75 -32.20 15.74
C ARG A 29 12.90 -31.81 14.25
N LYS A 30 13.23 -32.75 13.41
CA LYS A 30 13.34 -32.53 11.95
C LYS A 30 11.99 -32.18 11.32
N SER A 31 10.94 -32.90 11.74
CA SER A 31 9.57 -32.61 11.31
C SER A 31 9.13 -31.21 11.72
N ALA A 32 9.37 -30.84 12.98
CA ALA A 32 9.03 -29.49 13.48
C ALA A 32 9.79 -28.36 12.74
N ILE A 33 11.08 -28.59 12.43
CA ILE A 33 11.86 -27.62 11.64
C ILE A 33 11.30 -27.48 10.22
N ASN A 34 10.97 -28.58 9.55
CA ASN A 34 10.40 -28.53 8.21
C ASN A 34 9.06 -27.80 8.19
N VAL A 35 8.16 -28.06 9.15
CA VAL A 35 6.89 -27.37 9.26
C VAL A 35 7.11 -25.86 9.50
N ALA A 36 8.07 -25.50 10.35
CA ALA A 36 8.40 -24.09 10.58
C ALA A 36 8.96 -23.41 9.33
N GLU A 37 9.83 -24.06 8.58
CA GLU A 37 10.37 -23.54 7.32
C GLU A 37 9.29 -23.38 6.25
N GLU A 38 8.37 -24.34 6.11
CA GLU A 38 7.23 -24.24 5.18
C GLU A 38 6.30 -23.10 5.57
N THR A 39 6.01 -22.95 6.85
CA THR A 39 5.20 -21.85 7.39
C THR A 39 5.83 -20.50 7.10
N LEU A 40 7.12 -20.34 7.39
CA LEU A 40 7.85 -19.09 7.11
C LEU A 40 7.87 -18.76 5.62
N GLN A 41 8.06 -19.77 4.77
CA GLN A 41 8.04 -19.58 3.32
C GLN A 41 6.65 -19.15 2.81
N TYR A 42 5.58 -19.74 3.36
CA TYR A 42 4.21 -19.34 3.04
C TYR A 42 3.93 -17.88 3.43
N LEU A 43 4.29 -17.50 4.66
CA LEU A 43 4.12 -16.13 5.15
C LEU A 43 4.93 -15.13 4.32
N LYS A 44 6.18 -15.44 4.01
CA LYS A 44 7.01 -14.62 3.14
C LYS A 44 6.37 -14.41 1.77
N ASN A 45 5.85 -15.47 1.17
CA ASN A 45 5.17 -15.37 -0.12
C ASN A 45 3.89 -14.53 -0.02
N GLY A 46 3.12 -14.67 1.06
CA GLY A 46 1.94 -13.87 1.35
C GLY A 46 2.27 -12.37 1.43
N CYS A 47 3.32 -12.02 2.17
CA CYS A 47 3.79 -10.63 2.25
C CYS A 47 4.21 -10.07 0.90
N ILE A 48 4.98 -10.83 0.10
CA ILE A 48 5.39 -10.41 -1.24
C ILE A 48 4.17 -10.21 -2.16
N MET A 49 3.17 -11.09 -2.06
CA MET A 49 1.94 -10.94 -2.85
C MET A 49 1.16 -9.69 -2.45
N TYR A 50 1.09 -9.40 -1.15
CA TYR A 50 0.45 -8.20 -0.63
C TYR A 50 1.16 -6.92 -1.09
N ASP A 51 2.48 -6.87 -0.99
CA ASP A 51 3.29 -5.74 -1.46
C ASP A 51 3.07 -5.48 -2.95
N ASN A 52 3.10 -6.52 -3.78
CA ASN A 52 2.86 -6.39 -5.21
C ASN A 52 1.45 -5.91 -5.53
N TYR A 53 0.45 -6.36 -4.78
CA TYR A 53 -0.93 -5.91 -4.93
C TYR A 53 -1.07 -4.45 -4.53
N SER A 54 -0.53 -4.05 -3.38
CA SER A 54 -0.56 -2.67 -2.87
C SER A 54 0.11 -1.70 -3.85
N LEU A 55 1.32 -2.02 -4.33
CA LEU A 55 2.03 -1.21 -5.33
C LEU A 55 1.27 -1.12 -6.66
N GLY A 56 0.64 -2.22 -7.09
CA GLY A 56 -0.17 -2.23 -8.31
C GLY A 56 -1.42 -1.36 -8.19
N ARG A 57 -2.06 -1.35 -7.02
CA ARG A 57 -3.21 -0.51 -6.72
C ARG A 57 -2.84 0.97 -6.71
N GLU A 58 -1.80 1.34 -5.96
CA GLU A 58 -1.30 2.72 -5.91
C GLU A 58 -0.97 3.24 -7.31
N SER A 59 -0.28 2.46 -8.13
CA SER A 59 0.01 2.83 -9.52
C SER A 59 -1.25 3.06 -10.35
N LYS A 60 -2.29 2.23 -10.18
CA LYS A 60 -3.57 2.38 -10.87
C LYS A 60 -4.30 3.65 -10.45
N ASP A 61 -4.30 3.94 -9.16
CA ASP A 61 -4.95 5.12 -8.60
C ASP A 61 -4.27 6.41 -9.10
N LEU A 62 -2.95 6.47 -9.07
CA LEU A 62 -2.17 7.57 -9.62
C LEU A 62 -2.40 7.76 -11.14
N MET A 63 -2.51 6.66 -11.91
CA MET A 63 -2.84 6.75 -13.34
C MET A 63 -4.25 7.30 -13.56
N THR A 64 -5.21 6.93 -12.73
CA THR A 64 -6.60 7.41 -12.83
C THR A 64 -6.66 8.91 -12.55
N ILE A 65 -6.03 9.39 -11.48
CA ILE A 65 -5.97 10.81 -11.11
C ILE A 65 -5.21 11.62 -12.17
N ARG A 66 -4.11 11.09 -12.68
CA ARG A 66 -3.37 11.71 -13.79
C ARG A 66 -4.22 11.85 -15.04
N SER A 67 -5.02 10.84 -15.36
CA SER A 67 -5.95 10.87 -16.48
C SER A 67 -7.02 11.94 -16.30
N ALA A 68 -7.59 12.06 -15.09
CA ALA A 68 -8.57 13.11 -14.79
C ALA A 68 -7.99 14.52 -14.97
N ALA A 69 -6.75 14.77 -14.51
CA ALA A 69 -6.05 16.03 -14.78
C ALA A 69 -5.84 16.28 -16.27
N GLY A 70 -5.46 15.26 -17.03
CA GLY A 70 -5.27 15.35 -18.49
C GLY A 70 -6.58 15.69 -19.23
N VAL A 71 -7.68 15.06 -18.86
CA VAL A 71 -9.00 15.34 -19.43
C VAL A 71 -9.40 16.79 -19.21
N LEU A 72 -9.17 17.33 -18.00
CA LEU A 72 -9.45 18.74 -17.70
C LEU A 72 -8.66 19.70 -18.63
N THR A 73 -7.40 19.37 -18.90
CA THR A 73 -6.56 20.22 -19.74
C THR A 73 -6.85 20.09 -21.24
N ASP A 74 -7.27 18.92 -21.70
CA ASP A 74 -7.39 18.64 -23.13
C ASP A 74 -8.76 18.97 -23.71
N TYR A 75 -9.82 18.88 -22.89
CA TYR A 75 -11.20 18.91 -23.40
C TYR A 75 -12.03 20.11 -22.93
N PHE A 76 -11.59 20.87 -21.91
CA PHE A 76 -12.40 21.94 -21.36
C PHE A 76 -11.77 23.33 -21.58
N GLY A 77 -12.62 24.30 -21.80
CA GLY A 77 -12.21 25.67 -22.00
C GLY A 77 -12.05 26.47 -20.69
N LYS A 78 -11.62 27.72 -20.81
CA LYS A 78 -11.41 28.58 -19.64
C LYS A 78 -12.69 28.81 -18.85
N THR A 79 -13.85 28.90 -19.50
CA THR A 79 -15.12 29.20 -18.85
C THR A 79 -15.53 28.09 -17.89
N GLU A 80 -15.43 26.83 -18.32
CA GLU A 80 -15.74 25.67 -17.50
C GLU A 80 -14.73 25.52 -16.35
N LEU A 81 -13.44 25.68 -16.65
CA LEU A 81 -12.37 25.52 -15.66
C LEU A 81 -12.39 26.60 -14.56
N THR A 82 -13.02 27.77 -14.78
CA THR A 82 -13.13 28.82 -13.76
C THR A 82 -14.50 28.86 -13.08
N ASP A 83 -15.39 27.93 -13.40
CA ASP A 83 -16.70 27.77 -12.77
C ASP A 83 -16.62 26.78 -11.60
N GLU A 84 -16.74 27.28 -10.38
CA GLU A 84 -16.66 26.48 -9.14
C GLU A 84 -17.73 25.36 -9.11
N ALA A 85 -18.97 25.66 -9.49
CA ALA A 85 -20.04 24.66 -9.49
C ALA A 85 -19.77 23.55 -10.51
N TRP A 86 -19.21 23.90 -11.67
CA TRP A 86 -18.80 22.93 -12.68
C TRP A 86 -17.64 22.07 -12.18
N LEU A 87 -16.61 22.69 -11.56
CA LEU A 87 -15.47 21.95 -10.98
C LEU A 87 -15.92 20.97 -9.89
N THR A 88 -16.84 21.40 -9.03
CA THR A 88 -17.41 20.57 -7.97
C THR A 88 -18.13 19.34 -8.56
N GLY A 89 -19.01 19.55 -9.54
CA GLY A 89 -19.68 18.45 -10.22
C GLY A 89 -18.74 17.51 -10.95
N TYR A 90 -17.66 18.03 -11.54
CA TYR A 90 -16.64 17.19 -12.16
C TYR A 90 -15.87 16.37 -11.11
N ALA A 91 -15.47 16.97 -9.98
CA ALA A 91 -14.78 16.29 -8.90
C ALA A 91 -15.60 15.12 -8.36
N GLU A 92 -16.90 15.35 -8.09
CA GLU A 92 -17.83 14.31 -7.63
C GLU A 92 -17.94 13.16 -8.63
N ASN A 93 -18.12 13.46 -9.94
CA ASN A 93 -18.25 12.47 -10.99
C ASN A 93 -16.97 11.62 -11.18
N GLN A 94 -15.79 12.16 -10.89
CA GLN A 94 -14.52 11.47 -10.99
C GLN A 94 -14.03 10.90 -9.66
N ASN A 95 -14.86 10.98 -8.61
CA ASN A 95 -14.51 10.55 -7.26
C ASN A 95 -13.19 11.20 -6.79
N LEU A 96 -13.06 12.51 -6.98
CA LEU A 96 -11.96 13.34 -6.50
C LEU A 96 -12.40 14.05 -5.24
N THR A 97 -11.48 14.29 -4.31
CA THR A 97 -11.72 15.11 -3.13
C THR A 97 -11.73 16.58 -3.51
N GLY A 98 -10.83 16.99 -4.41
CA GLY A 98 -10.80 18.37 -4.83
C GLY A 98 -10.04 18.62 -6.14
N ILE A 99 -10.35 19.78 -6.72
CA ILE A 99 -9.71 20.35 -7.90
C ILE A 99 -9.31 21.78 -7.60
N ILE A 100 -8.07 22.13 -7.90
CA ILE A 100 -7.51 23.46 -7.65
C ILE A 100 -6.88 23.95 -8.95
N LEU A 101 -7.21 25.17 -9.34
CA LEU A 101 -6.60 25.87 -10.47
C LEU A 101 -5.77 27.04 -9.97
N THR A 102 -4.57 27.16 -10.51
CA THR A 102 -3.66 28.26 -10.18
C THR A 102 -3.15 28.93 -11.43
N ASP A 103 -2.63 30.14 -11.27
CA ASP A 103 -1.85 30.81 -12.29
C ASP A 103 -0.44 30.19 -12.41
N GLN A 104 0.39 30.76 -13.29
CA GLN A 104 1.79 30.34 -13.52
C GLN A 104 2.71 30.52 -12.31
N ASN A 105 2.29 31.27 -11.25
CA ASN A 105 3.02 31.52 -10.02
C ASN A 105 2.53 30.65 -8.87
N GLY A 106 1.52 29.80 -9.11
CA GLY A 106 0.89 28.95 -8.11
C GLY A 106 -0.15 29.69 -7.26
N GLU A 107 -0.61 30.87 -7.66
CA GLU A 107 -1.68 31.61 -6.95
C GLU A 107 -3.05 31.10 -7.40
N LEU A 108 -3.99 30.98 -6.46
CA LEU A 108 -5.32 30.43 -6.67
C LEU A 108 -6.11 31.24 -7.71
N LEU A 109 -6.70 30.57 -8.69
CA LEU A 109 -7.64 31.12 -9.66
C LEU A 109 -9.07 30.64 -9.42
N ALA A 110 -9.25 29.33 -9.16
CA ALA A 110 -10.52 28.71 -8.85
C ALA A 110 -10.28 27.39 -8.12
N GLU A 111 -11.27 26.93 -7.37
CA GLU A 111 -11.25 25.61 -6.74
C GLU A 111 -12.66 25.03 -6.67
N SER A 112 -12.79 23.69 -6.51
CA SER A 112 -14.06 23.05 -6.23
C SER A 112 -14.44 23.24 -4.76
N GLU A 113 -15.73 23.16 -4.42
CA GLU A 113 -16.27 23.48 -3.09
C GLU A 113 -15.56 22.73 -1.94
N ALA A 114 -15.23 21.45 -2.15
CA ALA A 114 -14.55 20.62 -1.14
C ALA A 114 -13.01 20.74 -1.18
N ALA A 115 -12.45 21.57 -2.06
CA ALA A 115 -11.01 21.72 -2.17
C ALA A 115 -10.45 22.63 -1.09
N GLU A 116 -9.23 22.34 -0.66
CA GLU A 116 -8.50 23.10 0.36
C GLU A 116 -7.15 23.58 -0.20
N TYR A 117 -7.16 24.69 -0.95
CA TYR A 117 -5.93 25.25 -1.53
C TYR A 117 -4.80 25.42 -0.51
N GLY A 118 -5.13 25.74 0.75
CA GLY A 118 -4.15 26.02 1.81
C GLY A 118 -3.13 24.91 2.02
N ILE A 119 -3.58 23.65 2.01
CA ILE A 119 -2.70 22.48 2.23
C ILE A 119 -1.73 22.21 1.05
N TRP A 120 -2.04 22.74 -0.14
CA TRP A 120 -1.28 22.52 -1.37
C TRP A 120 -0.33 23.66 -1.72
N THR A 121 -0.39 24.79 -0.99
CA THR A 121 0.35 26.01 -1.31
C THR A 121 1.87 25.76 -1.43
N ASP A 122 2.44 25.02 -0.49
CA ASP A 122 3.87 24.73 -0.49
C ASP A 122 4.31 23.82 -1.65
N ILE A 123 3.43 22.94 -2.11
CA ILE A 123 3.69 22.06 -3.26
C ILE A 123 3.56 22.87 -4.54
N LEU A 124 2.49 23.62 -4.70
CA LEU A 124 2.20 24.41 -5.91
C LEU A 124 3.24 25.49 -6.19
N LYS A 125 3.94 25.99 -5.16
CA LYS A 125 5.01 27.00 -5.29
C LYS A 125 6.40 26.41 -5.49
N LYS A 126 6.56 25.07 -5.51
CA LYS A 126 7.84 24.44 -5.84
C LYS A 126 8.24 24.71 -7.28
N LYS A 127 9.52 25.04 -7.51
CA LYS A 127 10.04 25.36 -8.84
C LYS A 127 9.74 24.29 -9.89
N ASN A 128 9.94 23.01 -9.54
CA ASN A 128 9.69 21.90 -10.45
C ASN A 128 8.21 21.75 -10.83
N ILE A 129 7.31 22.18 -9.96
CA ILE A 129 5.86 22.21 -10.23
C ILE A 129 5.51 23.42 -11.11
N LEU A 130 6.02 24.58 -10.80
CA LEU A 130 5.81 25.78 -11.62
C LEU A 130 6.36 25.62 -13.05
N ASP A 131 7.45 24.87 -13.19
CA ASP A 131 8.01 24.52 -14.53
C ASP A 131 7.01 23.70 -15.38
N ILE A 132 6.03 23.04 -14.78
CA ILE A 132 4.97 22.31 -15.50
C ILE A 132 4.06 23.29 -16.23
N ALA A 133 3.73 24.45 -15.65
CA ALA A 133 2.88 25.46 -16.26
C ALA A 133 3.39 25.93 -17.64
N GLN A 134 4.70 25.88 -17.84
CA GLN A 134 5.37 26.29 -19.07
C GLN A 134 5.46 25.16 -20.11
N ASN A 135 5.06 23.94 -19.76
CA ASN A 135 5.18 22.73 -20.61
C ASN A 135 3.83 22.06 -20.80
N ALA A 136 3.11 22.42 -21.85
CA ALA A 136 1.74 21.99 -22.16
C ALA A 136 1.48 20.46 -22.20
N ARG A 137 2.49 19.61 -22.06
CA ARG A 137 2.37 18.13 -22.09
C ARG A 137 2.91 17.46 -20.83
N LYS A 138 3.37 18.22 -19.84
CA LYS A 138 3.85 17.64 -18.60
C LYS A 138 2.73 17.45 -17.62
N THR A 139 2.59 16.25 -17.11
CA THR A 139 1.78 15.90 -15.95
C THR A 139 2.66 15.28 -14.91
N TYR A 140 2.39 15.56 -13.64
CA TYR A 140 3.06 14.96 -12.50
C TYR A 140 2.00 14.31 -11.63
N ALA A 141 2.27 13.13 -11.08
CA ALA A 141 1.39 12.47 -10.13
C ALA A 141 2.23 11.78 -9.05
N GLU A 142 1.78 11.86 -7.81
CA GLU A 142 2.48 11.33 -6.66
C GLU A 142 1.49 11.04 -5.53
N HIS A 143 1.83 10.06 -4.69
CA HIS A 143 1.21 9.85 -3.39
C HIS A 143 1.97 10.65 -2.33
N ILE A 144 1.26 11.38 -1.48
CA ILE A 144 1.87 12.20 -0.43
C ILE A 144 1.10 12.08 0.89
N LYS A 145 1.84 12.08 1.98
CA LYS A 145 1.27 12.21 3.33
C LYS A 145 1.47 13.64 3.81
N LEU A 146 0.38 14.32 4.11
CA LEU A 146 0.35 15.67 4.68
C LEU A 146 -0.37 15.62 6.03
N GLU A 147 0.36 15.93 7.10
CA GLU A 147 -0.15 15.84 8.47
C GLU A 147 -0.67 14.42 8.79
N ASP A 148 -1.95 14.27 9.07
CA ASP A 148 -2.60 13.00 9.42
C ASP A 148 -3.35 12.37 8.22
N SER A 149 -3.31 12.99 7.04
CA SER A 149 -4.01 12.55 5.84
C SER A 149 -3.04 12.16 4.73
N SER A 150 -3.44 11.19 3.92
CA SER A 150 -2.70 10.73 2.76
C SER A 150 -3.48 11.04 1.49
N TYR A 151 -2.80 11.57 0.49
CA TYR A 151 -3.42 12.02 -0.76
C TYR A 151 -2.70 11.46 -1.98
N ASP A 152 -3.50 11.02 -2.93
CA ASP A 152 -3.03 10.86 -4.30
C ASP A 152 -3.33 12.15 -5.05
N TYR A 153 -2.35 12.74 -5.73
CA TYR A 153 -2.56 13.95 -6.49
C TYR A 153 -1.90 13.91 -7.85
N ALA A 154 -2.44 14.69 -8.78
CA ALA A 154 -1.82 14.94 -10.07
C ALA A 154 -1.89 16.43 -10.41
N ILE A 155 -0.83 16.91 -11.06
CA ILE A 155 -0.73 18.28 -11.56
C ILE A 155 -0.51 18.24 -13.06
N ALA A 156 -1.26 19.05 -13.79
CA ALA A 156 -1.11 19.22 -15.22
C ALA A 156 -1.02 20.70 -15.60
N SER A 157 -0.36 20.99 -16.71
CA SER A 157 -0.37 22.32 -17.32
C SER A 157 -1.77 22.63 -17.86
N ALA A 158 -2.27 23.81 -17.60
CA ALA A 158 -3.53 24.33 -18.13
C ALA A 158 -3.28 25.56 -19.03
N PRO A 159 -2.94 25.38 -20.31
CA PRO A 159 -2.62 26.48 -21.21
C PRO A 159 -3.77 27.48 -21.39
N GLN A 160 -5.01 27.02 -21.24
CA GLN A 160 -6.23 27.83 -21.41
C GLN A 160 -6.33 28.95 -20.36
N ILE A 161 -5.77 28.71 -19.17
CA ILE A 161 -5.73 29.67 -18.06
C ILE A 161 -4.30 30.19 -17.79
N SER A 162 -3.31 29.77 -18.59
CA SER A 162 -1.89 30.06 -18.39
C SER A 162 -1.42 29.68 -16.99
N GLY A 163 -1.78 28.47 -16.53
CA GLY A 163 -1.55 28.03 -15.16
C GLY A 163 -1.47 26.52 -15.01
N LEU A 164 -1.83 26.05 -13.82
CA LEU A 164 -1.82 24.65 -13.41
C LEU A 164 -3.20 24.18 -12.97
N ILE A 165 -3.48 22.91 -13.21
CA ILE A 165 -4.58 22.18 -12.57
C ILE A 165 -3.97 21.15 -11.64
N LEU A 166 -4.37 21.17 -10.37
CA LEU A 166 -4.13 20.13 -9.39
C LEU A 166 -5.45 19.41 -9.12
N VAL A 167 -5.45 18.10 -9.26
CA VAL A 167 -6.54 17.23 -8.82
C VAL A 167 -6.03 16.29 -7.75
N TYR A 168 -6.85 16.00 -6.74
CA TYR A 168 -6.43 15.10 -5.66
C TYR A 168 -7.58 14.30 -5.08
N ARG A 169 -7.22 13.18 -4.47
CA ARG A 169 -8.09 12.29 -3.72
C ARG A 169 -7.48 12.01 -2.36
N ASP A 170 -8.28 12.14 -1.31
CA ASP A 170 -7.93 11.67 0.02
C ASP A 170 -8.01 10.13 0.04
N THR A 171 -6.90 9.46 0.34
CA THR A 171 -6.82 8.00 0.37
C THR A 171 -7.33 7.40 1.68
N VAL A 172 -7.45 8.21 2.73
CA VAL A 172 -8.00 7.76 4.03
C VAL A 172 -9.52 7.75 3.98
N SER A 173 -10.14 8.73 3.30
CA SER A 173 -11.60 8.83 3.17
C SER A 173 -12.19 7.93 2.08
N SER A 174 -11.38 7.45 1.13
CA SER A 174 -11.78 6.36 0.24
C SER A 174 -11.80 5.07 1.06
N GLY A 175 -12.81 4.95 1.94
CA GLY A 175 -12.94 3.90 2.94
C GLY A 175 -12.48 2.56 2.40
N GLU A 176 -11.89 1.76 3.26
CA GLU A 176 -11.58 0.36 2.97
C GLU A 176 -12.73 -0.19 2.12
N ASP A 177 -12.52 -0.29 0.81
CA ASP A 177 -13.42 -1.05 -0.01
C ASP A 177 -13.50 -2.41 0.69
N ASP A 178 -14.71 -2.84 1.12
CA ASP A 178 -14.93 -4.12 1.81
C ASP A 178 -14.36 -5.32 1.03
N ASN A 179 -13.86 -5.07 -0.17
CA ASN A 179 -13.21 -6.00 -1.08
C ASN A 179 -11.68 -5.90 -1.11
N ASP A 180 -11.06 -5.03 -0.31
CA ASP A 180 -9.60 -4.94 -0.29
C ASP A 180 -8.97 -6.22 0.28
N ILE A 181 -8.04 -6.77 -0.47
CA ILE A 181 -7.23 -7.90 -0.02
C ILE A 181 -6.33 -7.41 1.11
N THR A 182 -6.66 -7.81 2.34
CA THR A 182 -5.82 -7.51 3.50
C THR A 182 -4.75 -8.58 3.66
N LEU A 183 -3.63 -8.24 4.29
CA LEU A 183 -2.58 -9.20 4.63
C LEU A 183 -3.16 -10.38 5.45
N ASN A 184 -4.12 -10.10 6.34
CA ASN A 184 -4.84 -11.12 7.10
C ASN A 184 -5.58 -12.10 6.17
N MET A 185 -6.21 -11.64 5.10
CA MET A 185 -6.89 -12.53 4.13
C MET A 185 -5.90 -13.43 3.39
N LEU A 186 -4.73 -12.91 3.04
CA LEU A 186 -3.70 -13.68 2.34
C LEU A 186 -3.08 -14.78 3.22
N VAL A 187 -3.01 -14.58 4.53
CA VAL A 187 -2.41 -15.54 5.47
C VAL A 187 -3.44 -16.40 6.20
N SER A 188 -4.71 -16.01 6.26
CA SER A 188 -5.78 -16.71 6.99
C SER A 188 -6.16 -18.08 6.41
N GLY A 189 -5.81 -18.35 5.16
CA GLY A 189 -6.05 -19.66 4.51
C GLY A 189 -5.06 -20.75 4.91
N TYR A 190 -4.01 -20.42 5.65
CA TYR A 190 -3.01 -21.38 6.08
C TYR A 190 -3.36 -22.01 7.43
N ASN A 191 -3.47 -23.32 7.45
CA ASN A 191 -3.71 -24.05 8.69
C ASN A 191 -2.34 -24.37 9.34
N PHE A 192 -2.01 -23.61 10.38
CA PHE A 192 -0.79 -23.83 11.14
C PHE A 192 -0.98 -25.06 12.03
N ASP A 193 -0.25 -26.15 11.76
CA ASP A 193 -0.22 -27.34 12.63
C ASP A 193 0.45 -27.09 14.00
N MET A 194 0.69 -25.86 14.34
CA MET A 194 1.33 -25.41 15.59
C MET A 194 0.56 -24.25 16.19
N ASP A 195 0.46 -24.22 17.52
CA ASP A 195 0.02 -23.04 18.29
C ASP A 195 1.09 -21.93 18.12
N ALA A 196 1.08 -21.23 16.99
CA ALA A 196 1.99 -20.15 16.70
C ALA A 196 1.22 -18.83 16.58
N ALA A 197 1.67 -17.82 17.31
CA ALA A 197 1.25 -16.45 17.08
C ALA A 197 2.21 -15.81 16.07
N VAL A 198 1.68 -15.27 14.97
CA VAL A 198 2.45 -14.50 14.01
C VAL A 198 2.13 -13.03 14.22
N ILE A 199 3.15 -12.24 14.56
CA ILE A 199 3.05 -10.80 14.67
C ILE A 199 3.65 -10.22 13.39
N ILE A 200 2.82 -9.54 12.60
CA ILE A 200 3.27 -8.81 11.41
C ILE A 200 3.37 -7.34 11.81
N THR A 201 4.57 -6.79 11.70
CA THR A 201 4.82 -5.37 11.96
C THR A 201 5.01 -4.68 10.62
N ASP A 202 4.15 -3.71 10.32
CA ASP A 202 4.47 -2.63 9.39
C ASP A 202 5.11 -1.50 10.20
N GLU A 203 5.83 -0.58 9.59
CA GLU A 203 6.67 0.42 10.28
C GLU A 203 5.94 1.19 11.41
N ASP A 204 4.60 1.25 11.35
CA ASP A 204 3.77 1.95 12.33
C ASP A 204 2.65 1.11 12.98
N ILE A 205 2.47 -0.18 12.63
CA ILE A 205 1.34 -0.98 13.12
C ILE A 205 1.78 -2.37 13.54
N ILE A 206 1.62 -2.68 14.84
CA ILE A 206 1.70 -4.06 15.35
C ILE A 206 0.31 -4.68 15.23
N ARG A 207 0.13 -5.68 14.37
CA ARG A 207 -1.09 -6.47 14.26
C ARG A 207 -0.83 -7.88 14.78
N SER A 208 -1.61 -8.31 15.74
CA SER A 208 -1.60 -9.67 16.29
C SER A 208 -2.84 -10.44 15.89
#